data_bb08e3e3b4d12828b8e284eb2df96f0b
#
_entry.id   bb08e3e3b4d12828b8e284eb2df96f0b
#
_cell.length_a   1.000
_cell.length_b   1.000
_cell.length_c   1.000
_cell.angle_alpha   90.00
_cell.angle_beta   90.00
_cell.angle_gamma   90.00
#
_symmetry.space_group_name_H-M   'P 1'
#
loop_
_entity.id
_entity.type
_entity.pdbx_description
1 polymer ?
#
loop_
_entity_poly.entity_id
_entity_poly.type
_entity_poly.pdbx_seq_one_letter_code
_entity_poly.pdbx_strand_id
1 'polypeptide(L)'
;MLYKLGWSAGSYTLKLEHGMASVMPPKNWTGSSEKLSTILTHVPGISSVKILLPHAPKALSVVTEQPQDTSPQSANDGQFFPRGLLFRPLLADPKQPNFFVSDRVYHMPIGTFNIGAVGFGGTLGLYRWNQGPFGGQLQIDFQAGEFSQFDLVQPAPILVNSDFTVGIPLTWRRGANSLRIDFMHQSSHLGAVYYAQVHPTHFTLSFEKLSAIWSHQWPRWRLYGGGGFLLWPAPKSLKRPYVHTGLEYRGPRILSGWARFVAGLDIKNWSQDGWQPNTSLKFGLAYAGPDPAGRHLRILVELYDGQTPNGHFVYEYRMRYIGIGTYLDF
;
A
#
# COMPACT_ATOMS: atom_id res chain seq x y z
N MET A 1 17.73 23.84 -37.87
CA MET A 1 18.95 24.38 -37.24
C MET A 1 19.94 23.28 -36.83
N LEU A 2 19.49 22.22 -36.16
CA LEU A 2 20.35 21.10 -35.71
C LEU A 2 20.96 20.30 -36.89
N TYR A 3 20.34 20.32 -38.07
CA TYR A 3 20.93 19.72 -39.30
C TYR A 3 22.27 20.38 -39.72
N LYS A 4 22.51 21.63 -39.33
CA LYS A 4 23.81 22.31 -39.56
C LYS A 4 24.95 21.70 -38.71
N LEU A 5 24.61 20.91 -37.71
CA LEU A 5 25.52 20.11 -36.88
C LEU A 5 25.75 18.69 -37.47
N GLY A 6 25.19 18.39 -38.66
CA GLY A 6 25.28 17.06 -39.26
C GLY A 6 24.37 16.00 -38.64
N TRP A 7 23.37 16.42 -37.85
CA TRP A 7 22.46 15.49 -37.19
C TRP A 7 21.29 15.13 -38.09
N SER A 8 21.06 13.86 -38.31
CA SER A 8 19.91 13.37 -39.08
C SER A 8 18.66 13.29 -38.21
N ALA A 9 17.48 13.43 -38.82
CA ALA A 9 16.21 13.27 -38.13
C ALA A 9 16.13 11.89 -37.49
N GLY A 10 15.76 11.84 -36.20
CA GLY A 10 15.70 10.61 -35.39
C GLY A 10 17.02 10.23 -34.70
N SER A 11 18.15 10.87 -34.98
CA SER A 11 19.41 10.62 -34.28
C SER A 11 19.53 11.37 -32.94
N TYR A 12 18.64 12.32 -32.68
CA TYR A 12 18.58 13.12 -31.45
C TYR A 12 17.14 13.26 -30.97
N THR A 13 16.99 13.61 -29.68
CA THR A 13 15.68 13.98 -29.09
C THR A 13 15.72 15.44 -28.64
N LEU A 14 14.72 16.22 -29.05
CA LEU A 14 14.51 17.61 -28.61
C LEU A 14 13.13 17.73 -28.00
N LYS A 15 13.04 18.25 -26.78
CA LYS A 15 11.80 18.56 -26.06
C LYS A 15 11.79 20.04 -25.70
N LEU A 16 10.69 20.74 -26.01
CA LEU A 16 10.51 22.14 -25.69
C LEU A 16 9.34 22.28 -24.72
N GLU A 17 9.62 22.83 -23.55
CA GLU A 17 8.61 23.06 -22.49
C GLU A 17 8.88 24.41 -21.83
N HIS A 18 7.88 25.30 -21.86
CA HIS A 18 7.93 26.62 -21.20
C HIS A 18 9.21 27.41 -21.43
N GLY A 19 9.72 27.42 -22.67
CA GLY A 19 10.92 28.15 -23.03
C GLY A 19 12.25 27.42 -22.73
N MET A 20 12.18 26.22 -22.16
CA MET A 20 13.36 25.37 -21.93
C MET A 20 13.47 24.30 -23.01
N ALA A 21 14.63 24.19 -23.64
CA ALA A 21 14.96 23.14 -24.60
C ALA A 21 15.77 22.03 -23.93
N SER A 22 15.22 20.81 -23.86
CA SER A 22 15.95 19.61 -23.41
C SER A 22 16.42 18.83 -24.64
N VAL A 23 17.74 18.66 -24.81
CA VAL A 23 18.34 18.04 -25.98
C VAL A 23 19.16 16.83 -25.58
N MET A 24 18.86 15.68 -26.19
CA MET A 24 19.71 14.47 -26.13
C MET A 24 20.43 14.32 -27.48
N PRO A 25 21.75 14.52 -27.52
CA PRO A 25 22.51 14.39 -28.74
C PRO A 25 22.64 12.92 -29.22
N PRO A 26 23.06 12.69 -30.48
CA PRO A 26 23.35 11.35 -30.95
C PRO A 26 24.38 10.61 -30.11
N LYS A 27 24.29 9.27 -30.04
CA LYS A 27 25.17 8.43 -29.19
C LYS A 27 26.67 8.61 -29.45
N ASN A 28 27.04 9.00 -30.64
CA ASN A 28 28.43 9.21 -31.09
C ASN A 28 28.84 10.70 -31.18
N TRP A 29 28.06 11.58 -30.53
CA TRP A 29 28.38 13.00 -30.55
C TRP A 29 29.54 13.34 -29.62
N THR A 30 30.56 14.01 -30.17
CA THR A 30 31.80 14.43 -29.48
C THR A 30 31.93 15.95 -29.32
N GLY A 31 30.88 16.70 -29.66
CA GLY A 31 30.90 18.17 -29.62
C GLY A 31 30.83 18.75 -28.20
N SER A 32 31.17 20.07 -28.08
CA SER A 32 31.10 20.79 -26.81
C SER A 32 29.65 21.13 -26.43
N SER A 33 29.28 20.82 -25.19
CA SER A 33 27.97 21.17 -24.62
C SER A 33 27.72 22.67 -24.60
N GLU A 34 28.75 23.48 -24.38
CA GLU A 34 28.66 24.94 -24.41
C GLU A 34 28.29 25.47 -25.78
N LYS A 35 28.95 24.97 -26.86
CA LYS A 35 28.63 25.37 -28.22
C LYS A 35 27.20 25.00 -28.61
N LEU A 36 26.72 23.82 -28.18
CA LEU A 36 25.35 23.39 -28.43
C LEU A 36 24.32 24.27 -27.69
N SER A 37 24.60 24.58 -26.41
CA SER A 37 23.80 25.49 -25.60
C SER A 37 23.71 26.87 -26.24
N THR A 38 24.83 27.45 -26.64
CA THR A 38 24.87 28.77 -27.30
C THR A 38 24.07 28.79 -28.60
N ILE A 39 24.17 27.76 -29.41
CA ILE A 39 23.39 27.68 -30.68
C ILE A 39 21.89 27.63 -30.43
N LEU A 40 21.45 26.92 -29.41
CA LEU A 40 20.03 26.73 -29.11
C LEU A 40 19.41 27.96 -28.42
N THR A 41 20.15 28.68 -27.57
CA THR A 41 19.67 29.91 -26.93
C THR A 41 19.48 31.07 -27.91
N HIS A 42 20.06 31.01 -29.11
CA HIS A 42 19.79 31.98 -30.18
C HIS A 42 18.47 31.70 -30.96
N VAL A 43 17.75 30.65 -30.61
CA VAL A 43 16.43 30.35 -31.24
C VAL A 43 15.35 31.13 -30.50
N PRO A 44 14.53 31.95 -31.21
CA PRO A 44 13.44 32.67 -30.58
C PRO A 44 12.52 31.73 -29.80
N GLY A 45 12.24 32.08 -28.52
CA GLY A 45 11.39 31.31 -27.64
C GLY A 45 12.13 30.29 -26.75
N ILE A 46 13.45 30.15 -26.88
CA ILE A 46 14.25 29.32 -25.97
C ILE A 46 15.03 30.25 -25.00
N SER A 47 14.69 30.16 -23.72
CA SER A 47 15.32 30.93 -22.65
C SER A 47 16.39 30.13 -21.91
N SER A 48 16.34 28.81 -21.96
CA SER A 48 17.33 27.93 -21.33
C SER A 48 17.49 26.61 -22.08
N VAL A 49 18.67 25.96 -21.96
CA VAL A 49 18.99 24.70 -22.61
C VAL A 49 19.54 23.70 -21.62
N LYS A 50 18.96 22.49 -21.61
CA LYS A 50 19.42 21.34 -20.83
C LYS A 50 19.90 20.24 -21.79
N ILE A 51 21.19 19.89 -21.72
CA ILE A 51 21.77 18.83 -22.54
C ILE A 51 21.82 17.55 -21.74
N LEU A 52 21.17 16.51 -22.26
CA LEU A 52 21.09 15.18 -21.66
C LEU A 52 22.09 14.28 -22.35
N LEU A 53 23.28 14.10 -21.76
CA LEU A 53 24.28 13.19 -22.31
C LEU A 53 23.89 11.72 -22.04
N PRO A 54 23.98 10.81 -23.03
CA PRO A 54 23.73 9.40 -22.77
C PRO A 54 24.84 8.85 -21.87
N HIS A 55 24.46 8.46 -20.66
CA HIS A 55 25.37 7.79 -19.73
C HIS A 55 25.66 6.37 -20.20
N ALA A 56 26.94 5.98 -20.18
CA ALA A 56 27.34 4.57 -20.33
C ALA A 56 26.68 3.70 -19.25
N PRO A 57 26.30 2.44 -19.55
CA PRO A 57 25.66 1.58 -18.58
C PRO A 57 26.63 1.28 -17.43
N LYS A 58 26.43 1.93 -16.30
CA LYS A 58 27.07 1.55 -15.04
C LYS A 58 26.42 0.26 -14.55
N ALA A 59 27.27 -0.71 -14.19
CA ALA A 59 26.88 -1.99 -13.63
C ALA A 59 25.73 -1.87 -12.61
N LEU A 60 24.78 -2.80 -12.66
CA LEU A 60 23.66 -2.92 -11.74
C LEU A 60 24.15 -2.99 -10.28
N SER A 61 24.28 -1.85 -9.63
CA SER A 61 24.14 -1.79 -8.19
C SER A 61 22.65 -1.85 -7.90
N VAL A 62 22.23 -2.83 -7.12
CA VAL A 62 20.87 -2.96 -6.61
C VAL A 62 20.58 -1.70 -5.78
N VAL A 63 20.00 -0.71 -6.41
CA VAL A 63 19.49 0.48 -5.72
C VAL A 63 18.18 0.06 -5.08
N THR A 64 18.20 0.00 -3.76
CA THR A 64 16.98 -0.01 -2.94
C THR A 64 16.23 1.28 -3.28
N GLU A 65 15.20 1.20 -4.12
CA GLU A 65 14.36 2.35 -4.48
C GLU A 65 13.63 2.87 -3.25
N GLN A 66 14.22 3.86 -2.59
CA GLN A 66 13.48 4.80 -1.76
C GLN A 66 13.02 5.95 -2.66
N PRO A 67 11.79 6.44 -2.55
CA PRO A 67 11.39 7.69 -3.17
C PRO A 67 12.26 8.81 -2.59
N GLN A 68 13.20 9.34 -3.35
CA GLN A 68 13.90 10.55 -2.99
C GLN A 68 13.02 11.74 -3.35
N ASP A 69 12.56 12.44 -2.33
CA ASP A 69 12.01 13.79 -2.46
C ASP A 69 13.19 14.73 -2.77
N THR A 70 13.21 15.34 -3.96
CA THR A 70 14.31 16.19 -4.44
C THR A 70 14.16 17.65 -4.05
N SER A 71 13.45 17.96 -2.98
CA SER A 71 13.46 19.29 -2.38
C SER A 71 14.76 19.44 -1.55
N PRO A 72 15.53 20.53 -1.67
CA PRO A 72 16.67 20.78 -0.79
C PRO A 72 16.14 21.22 0.57
N GLN A 73 15.73 20.25 1.41
CA GLN A 73 15.45 20.48 2.82
C GLN A 73 16.73 20.26 3.61
N SER A 74 16.98 21.14 4.59
CA SER A 74 18.10 20.98 5.51
C SER A 74 18.04 19.59 6.17
N ALA A 75 19.18 18.95 6.36
CA ALA A 75 19.25 17.57 6.87
C ALA A 75 18.62 17.37 8.27
N ASN A 76 18.22 18.46 8.93
CA ASN A 76 17.68 18.46 10.30
C ASN A 76 16.16 18.73 10.37
N ASP A 77 15.51 19.14 9.29
CA ASP A 77 14.10 19.51 9.33
C ASP A 77 13.22 18.32 8.96
N GLY A 78 12.08 18.19 9.65
CA GLY A 78 11.05 17.23 9.31
C GLY A 78 10.24 17.68 8.09
N GLN A 79 9.34 16.81 7.63
CA GLN A 79 8.52 17.05 6.45
C GLN A 79 7.05 16.84 6.77
N PHE A 80 6.20 17.82 6.45
CA PHE A 80 4.75 17.68 6.46
C PHE A 80 4.28 16.93 5.21
N PHE A 81 3.27 16.09 5.37
CA PHE A 81 2.64 15.28 4.31
C PHE A 81 3.67 14.55 3.43
N PRO A 82 4.57 13.76 4.05
CA PRO A 82 5.62 13.07 3.32
C PRO A 82 5.02 12.09 2.31
N ARG A 83 5.62 12.00 1.13
CA ARG A 83 5.29 10.93 0.19
C ARG A 83 5.78 9.58 0.70
N GLY A 84 4.93 8.55 0.56
CA GLY A 84 5.23 7.20 1.02
C GLY A 84 5.18 7.03 2.54
N LEU A 85 5.23 5.78 2.97
CA LEU A 85 5.10 5.37 4.37
C LEU A 85 6.37 4.68 4.84
N LEU A 86 6.80 4.96 6.07
CA LEU A 86 7.95 4.28 6.68
C LEU A 86 7.64 2.79 6.95
N PHE A 87 6.41 2.49 7.37
CA PHE A 87 5.93 1.13 7.47
C PHE A 87 4.93 0.86 6.34
N ARG A 88 5.30 0.01 5.38
CA ARG A 88 4.42 -0.31 4.27
C ARG A 88 3.15 -1.03 4.73
N PRO A 89 1.98 -0.76 4.10
CA PRO A 89 0.76 -1.53 4.30
C PRO A 89 1.01 -3.04 4.15
N LEU A 90 0.30 -3.83 4.95
CA LEU A 90 0.39 -5.29 4.91
C LEU A 90 -0.42 -5.84 3.74
N LEU A 91 0.21 -6.69 2.91
CA LEU A 91 -0.38 -7.16 1.66
C LEU A 91 -1.60 -8.06 1.89
N ALA A 92 -1.51 -8.97 2.87
CA ALA A 92 -2.51 -10.01 3.08
C ALA A 92 -3.41 -9.78 4.30
N ASP A 93 -3.15 -8.76 5.14
CA ASP A 93 -4.04 -8.44 6.27
C ASP A 93 -5.44 -8.06 5.75
N PRO A 94 -6.51 -8.82 6.13
CA PRO A 94 -7.87 -8.52 5.67
C PRO A 94 -8.40 -7.16 6.15
N LYS A 95 -7.81 -6.60 7.20
CA LYS A 95 -8.20 -5.31 7.81
C LYS A 95 -7.15 -4.20 7.60
N GLN A 96 -6.23 -4.38 6.66
CA GLN A 96 -5.38 -3.28 6.22
C GLN A 96 -6.22 -2.29 5.40
N PRO A 97 -6.36 -1.02 5.81
CA PRO A 97 -7.08 -0.01 5.03
C PRO A 97 -6.53 0.14 3.62
N ASN A 98 -7.41 -0.02 2.64
CA ASN A 98 -7.14 0.00 1.21
C ASN A 98 -8.41 0.33 0.46
N PHE A 99 -8.28 0.83 -0.77
CA PHE A 99 -9.39 0.83 -1.72
C PHE A 99 -9.40 -0.51 -2.43
N PHE A 100 -10.50 -1.25 -2.32
CA PHE A 100 -10.64 -2.53 -3.03
C PHE A 100 -12.09 -2.89 -3.32
N VAL A 101 -12.27 -3.72 -4.33
CA VAL A 101 -13.47 -4.50 -4.59
C VAL A 101 -13.05 -5.95 -4.81
N SER A 102 -13.78 -6.87 -4.21
CA SER A 102 -13.49 -8.31 -4.26
C SER A 102 -14.78 -9.12 -4.31
N ASP A 103 -14.79 -10.15 -5.12
CA ASP A 103 -15.81 -11.19 -5.15
C ASP A 103 -15.28 -12.41 -4.41
N ARG A 104 -16.05 -12.92 -3.42
CA ARG A 104 -15.64 -13.98 -2.50
C ARG A 104 -16.73 -15.03 -2.34
N VAL A 105 -16.35 -16.29 -2.47
CA VAL A 105 -17.21 -17.42 -2.11
C VAL A 105 -16.85 -17.87 -0.70
N TYR A 106 -17.78 -17.65 0.24
CA TYR A 106 -17.65 -18.04 1.63
C TYR A 106 -18.21 -19.43 1.86
N HIS A 107 -17.45 -20.27 2.56
CA HIS A 107 -17.87 -21.57 3.07
C HIS A 107 -17.88 -21.52 4.60
N MET A 108 -19.06 -21.67 5.15
CA MET A 108 -19.35 -21.63 6.59
C MET A 108 -20.16 -22.87 6.98
N PRO A 109 -20.20 -23.28 8.27
CA PRO A 109 -21.01 -24.40 8.71
C PRO A 109 -22.50 -24.26 8.36
N ILE A 110 -22.98 -23.04 8.19
CA ILE A 110 -24.39 -22.71 7.87
C ILE A 110 -24.66 -22.65 6.35
N GLY A 111 -23.65 -22.76 5.50
CA GLY A 111 -23.83 -22.73 4.05
C GLY A 111 -22.69 -22.08 3.27
N THR A 112 -22.93 -21.98 1.98
CA THR A 112 -22.02 -21.28 1.04
C THR A 112 -22.69 -20.01 0.56
N PHE A 113 -21.94 -18.89 0.58
CA PHE A 113 -22.44 -17.54 0.28
C PHE A 113 -21.55 -16.87 -0.72
N ASN A 114 -22.13 -16.13 -1.67
CA ASN A 114 -21.39 -15.27 -2.57
C ASN A 114 -21.41 -13.82 -2.04
N ILE A 115 -20.25 -13.30 -1.67
CA ILE A 115 -20.10 -12.04 -0.97
C ILE A 115 -19.25 -11.06 -1.79
N GLY A 116 -19.85 -9.94 -2.16
CA GLY A 116 -19.12 -8.77 -2.62
C GLY A 116 -18.51 -8.04 -1.43
N ALA A 117 -17.19 -7.93 -1.40
CA ALA A 117 -16.50 -7.17 -0.38
C ALA A 117 -15.88 -5.90 -0.97
N VAL A 118 -16.07 -4.79 -0.29
CA VAL A 118 -15.47 -3.50 -0.67
C VAL A 118 -14.74 -2.89 0.51
N GLY A 119 -13.71 -2.12 0.22
CA GLY A 119 -13.01 -1.31 1.22
C GLY A 119 -12.69 0.06 0.68
N PHE A 120 -12.81 1.04 1.55
CA PHE A 120 -12.47 2.42 1.29
C PHE A 120 -11.55 2.91 2.39
N GLY A 121 -10.33 3.32 2.06
CA GLY A 121 -9.43 3.81 3.07
C GLY A 121 -7.96 3.76 2.68
N GLY A 122 -7.12 4.16 3.62
CA GLY A 122 -5.68 4.20 3.42
C GLY A 122 -4.96 4.79 4.61
N THR A 123 -3.69 5.05 4.41
CA THR A 123 -2.82 5.69 5.39
C THR A 123 -2.17 6.92 4.76
N LEU A 124 -2.24 8.05 5.44
CA LEU A 124 -1.65 9.32 5.05
C LEU A 124 -0.54 9.69 6.04
N GLY A 125 0.67 9.92 5.56
CA GLY A 125 1.73 10.50 6.37
C GLY A 125 1.39 11.95 6.75
N LEU A 126 1.38 12.26 8.04
CA LEU A 126 1.14 13.63 8.52
C LEU A 126 2.43 14.40 8.69
N TYR A 127 3.38 13.79 9.37
CA TYR A 127 4.69 14.42 9.59
C TYR A 127 5.78 13.37 9.73
N ARG A 128 6.93 13.61 9.10
CA ARG A 128 8.12 12.76 9.18
C ARG A 128 9.29 13.55 9.75
N TRP A 129 9.90 13.01 10.79
CA TRP A 129 11.19 13.46 11.31
C TRP A 129 12.29 12.66 10.61
N ASN A 130 13.21 13.37 9.96
CA ASN A 130 14.33 12.73 9.26
C ASN A 130 15.37 12.15 10.22
N GLN A 131 15.44 12.71 11.42
CA GLN A 131 16.28 12.21 12.53
C GLN A 131 15.37 11.79 13.68
N GLY A 132 15.19 10.50 13.81
CA GLY A 132 14.42 9.86 14.86
C GLY A 132 15.29 9.05 15.81
N PRO A 133 14.69 8.38 16.79
CA PRO A 133 15.41 7.54 17.75
C PRO A 133 16.29 6.49 17.05
N PHE A 134 17.42 6.17 17.68
CA PHE A 134 18.34 5.12 17.22
C PHE A 134 18.89 5.34 15.80
N GLY A 135 18.93 6.58 15.32
CA GLY A 135 19.42 6.92 13.98
C GLY A 135 18.50 6.47 12.84
N GLY A 136 17.21 6.33 13.12
CA GLY A 136 16.16 6.06 12.13
C GLY A 136 15.35 7.31 11.80
N GLN A 137 14.38 7.15 10.91
CA GLN A 137 13.31 8.12 10.66
C GLN A 137 12.11 7.79 11.54
N LEU A 138 11.35 8.80 11.94
CA LEU A 138 10.09 8.64 12.66
C LEU A 138 8.99 9.33 11.86
N GLN A 139 7.79 8.77 11.84
CA GLN A 139 6.65 9.37 11.15
C GLN A 139 5.38 9.12 11.93
N ILE A 140 4.56 10.16 12.05
CA ILE A 140 3.18 10.05 12.50
C ILE A 140 2.27 10.03 11.28
N ASP A 141 1.31 9.09 11.28
CA ASP A 141 0.38 8.87 10.20
C ASP A 141 -1.06 9.04 10.69
N PHE A 142 -1.97 9.29 9.75
CA PHE A 142 -3.40 9.13 9.92
C PHE A 142 -3.87 7.94 9.09
N GLN A 143 -4.64 7.05 9.68
CA GLN A 143 -5.18 5.88 9.00
C GLN A 143 -6.69 5.82 9.19
N ALA A 144 -7.41 5.56 8.12
CA ALA A 144 -8.84 5.31 8.18
C ALA A 144 -9.24 4.24 7.18
N GLY A 145 -10.29 3.51 7.48
CA GLY A 145 -10.82 2.49 6.57
C GLY A 145 -12.25 2.09 6.90
N GLU A 146 -12.98 1.78 5.86
CA GLU A 146 -14.27 1.11 5.90
C GLU A 146 -14.17 -0.22 5.17
N PHE A 147 -14.86 -1.26 5.67
CA PHE A 147 -14.85 -2.62 5.12
C PHE A 147 -16.28 -3.13 5.11
N SER A 148 -16.92 -3.09 3.96
CA SER A 148 -18.30 -3.52 3.78
C SER A 148 -18.41 -4.84 3.05
N GLN A 149 -19.43 -5.60 3.39
CA GLN A 149 -19.77 -6.88 2.80
C GLN A 149 -21.22 -6.90 2.34
N PHE A 150 -21.42 -7.36 1.12
CA PHE A 150 -22.72 -7.45 0.47
C PHE A 150 -23.02 -8.89 0.10
N ASP A 151 -24.18 -9.40 0.49
CA ASP A 151 -24.73 -10.64 -0.04
C ASP A 151 -25.17 -10.41 -1.49
N LEU A 152 -24.56 -11.15 -2.41
CA LEU A 152 -24.82 -11.04 -3.86
C LEU A 152 -25.85 -12.06 -4.36
N VAL A 153 -26.34 -12.95 -3.50
CA VAL A 153 -27.31 -14.00 -3.90
C VAL A 153 -28.71 -13.42 -4.09
N GLN A 154 -29.00 -12.32 -3.44
CA GLN A 154 -30.29 -11.62 -3.55
C GLN A 154 -30.42 -10.87 -4.89
N PRO A 155 -31.65 -10.63 -5.40
CA PRO A 155 -31.86 -9.84 -6.63
C PRO A 155 -31.21 -8.45 -6.62
N ALA A 156 -31.11 -7.85 -5.43
CA ALA A 156 -30.32 -6.64 -5.18
C ALA A 156 -29.33 -6.91 -4.04
N PRO A 157 -28.05 -6.53 -4.19
CA PRO A 157 -27.06 -6.75 -3.15
C PRO A 157 -27.49 -6.15 -1.81
N ILE A 158 -27.43 -6.95 -0.75
CA ILE A 158 -27.82 -6.54 0.60
C ILE A 158 -26.56 -6.32 1.42
N LEU A 159 -26.42 -5.13 2.02
CA LEU A 159 -25.35 -4.86 2.97
C LEU A 159 -25.53 -5.79 4.19
N VAL A 160 -24.51 -6.60 4.45
CA VAL A 160 -24.46 -7.52 5.60
C VAL A 160 -23.82 -6.83 6.82
N ASN A 161 -22.63 -6.27 6.61
CA ASN A 161 -21.83 -5.66 7.67
C ASN A 161 -20.94 -4.56 7.12
N SER A 162 -20.70 -3.51 7.89
CA SER A 162 -19.66 -2.51 7.69
C SER A 162 -18.84 -2.31 8.95
N ASP A 163 -17.52 -2.39 8.83
CA ASP A 163 -16.58 -2.05 9.89
C ASP A 163 -15.86 -0.75 9.55
N PHE A 164 -15.88 0.18 10.47
CA PHE A 164 -15.18 1.46 10.36
C PHE A 164 -13.99 1.48 11.29
N THR A 165 -12.85 1.92 10.77
CA THR A 165 -11.60 2.03 11.52
C THR A 165 -11.01 3.42 11.36
N VAL A 166 -10.46 3.97 12.44
CA VAL A 166 -9.68 5.20 12.42
C VAL A 166 -8.52 5.07 13.41
N GLY A 167 -7.33 5.50 13.02
CA GLY A 167 -6.14 5.34 13.86
C GLY A 167 -5.05 6.37 13.58
N ILE A 168 -4.11 6.42 14.51
CA ILE A 168 -2.91 7.28 14.44
C ILE A 168 -1.68 6.41 14.63
N PRO A 169 -1.14 5.81 13.55
CA PRO A 169 0.10 5.06 13.60
C PRO A 169 1.30 5.98 13.86
N LEU A 170 2.18 5.55 14.77
CA LEU A 170 3.53 6.07 14.89
C LEU A 170 4.48 5.04 14.27
N THR A 171 5.20 5.43 13.23
CA THR A 171 6.06 4.52 12.46
C THR A 171 7.51 4.95 12.54
N TRP A 172 8.40 3.98 12.67
CA TRP A 172 9.84 4.18 12.70
C TRP A 172 10.52 3.29 11.65
N ARG A 173 11.59 3.79 11.03
CA ARG A 173 12.38 3.01 10.07
C ARG A 173 13.86 3.33 10.15
N ARG A 174 14.68 2.27 10.11
CA ARG A 174 16.12 2.35 9.92
C ARG A 174 16.57 1.23 8.97
N GLY A 175 17.02 1.62 7.78
CA GLY A 175 17.42 0.66 6.75
C GLY A 175 16.30 -0.33 6.41
N ALA A 176 16.58 -1.62 6.59
CA ALA A 176 15.63 -2.70 6.32
C ALA A 176 14.58 -2.90 7.41
N ASN A 177 14.76 -2.33 8.59
CA ASN A 177 13.87 -2.52 9.73
C ASN A 177 12.85 -1.39 9.82
N SER A 178 11.61 -1.75 10.14
CA SER A 178 10.56 -0.78 10.48
C SER A 178 9.67 -1.28 11.62
N LEU A 179 9.14 -0.34 12.39
CA LEU A 179 8.22 -0.58 13.49
C LEU A 179 6.99 0.30 13.28
N ARG A 180 5.81 -0.23 13.52
CA ARG A 180 4.56 0.51 13.61
C ARG A 180 3.93 0.28 14.98
N ILE A 181 3.69 1.35 15.71
CA ILE A 181 2.84 1.37 16.91
C ILE A 181 1.55 2.06 16.48
N ASP A 182 0.42 1.39 16.62
CA ASP A 182 -0.86 1.86 16.09
C ASP A 182 -1.92 1.88 17.20
N PHE A 183 -2.45 3.07 17.46
CA PHE A 183 -3.64 3.27 18.26
C PHE A 183 -4.82 3.49 17.32
N MET A 184 -5.81 2.59 17.35
CA MET A 184 -6.91 2.54 16.40
C MET A 184 -8.22 2.28 17.10
N HIS A 185 -9.26 3.02 16.72
CA HIS A 185 -10.66 2.73 17.03
C HIS A 185 -11.28 1.89 15.93
N GLN A 186 -12.11 0.92 16.28
CA GLN A 186 -12.99 0.20 15.36
C GLN A 186 -14.41 0.16 15.89
N SER A 187 -15.38 0.43 15.00
CA SER A 187 -16.81 0.18 15.22
C SER A 187 -17.36 -0.69 14.09
N SER A 188 -18.40 -1.46 14.38
CA SER A 188 -19.00 -2.38 13.41
C SER A 188 -20.53 -2.25 13.43
N HIS A 189 -21.13 -2.30 12.24
CA HIS A 189 -22.56 -2.11 12.05
C HIS A 189 -23.13 -3.15 11.08
N LEU A 190 -24.28 -3.70 11.43
CA LEU A 190 -25.06 -4.57 10.54
C LEU A 190 -25.89 -3.75 9.55
N GLY A 191 -26.05 -4.27 8.35
CA GLY A 191 -26.96 -3.70 7.36
C GLY A 191 -28.43 -3.81 7.85
N ALA A 192 -29.20 -2.73 7.68
CA ALA A 192 -30.59 -2.68 8.18
C ALA A 192 -31.48 -3.76 7.55
N VAL A 193 -31.35 -4.02 6.25
CA VAL A 193 -32.12 -5.08 5.54
C VAL A 193 -31.70 -6.45 6.03
N TYR A 194 -30.41 -6.72 6.14
CA TYR A 194 -29.89 -7.97 6.70
C TYR A 194 -30.39 -8.20 8.12
N TYR A 195 -30.34 -7.19 8.98
CA TYR A 195 -30.86 -7.28 10.34
C TYR A 195 -32.34 -7.60 10.38
N ALA A 196 -33.15 -6.95 9.52
CA ALA A 196 -34.61 -7.18 9.45
C ALA A 196 -34.99 -8.57 8.92
N GLN A 197 -34.16 -9.19 8.08
CA GLN A 197 -34.44 -10.52 7.50
C GLN A 197 -33.92 -11.67 8.37
N VAL A 198 -32.71 -11.53 8.92
CA VAL A 198 -32.01 -12.63 9.61
C VAL A 198 -32.22 -12.60 11.12
N HIS A 199 -32.53 -11.41 11.70
CA HIS A 199 -32.69 -11.18 13.13
C HIS A 199 -31.50 -11.72 13.96
N PRO A 200 -30.23 -11.43 13.57
CA PRO A 200 -29.07 -11.91 14.30
C PRO A 200 -29.03 -11.33 15.70
N THR A 201 -28.31 -11.96 16.60
CA THR A 201 -28.06 -11.38 17.92
C THR A 201 -27.34 -10.05 17.76
N HIS A 202 -28.03 -8.96 18.16
CA HIS A 202 -27.46 -7.62 18.04
C HIS A 202 -26.72 -7.24 19.33
N PHE A 203 -25.52 -6.74 19.16
CA PHE A 203 -24.74 -6.12 20.23
C PHE A 203 -23.91 -4.97 19.65
N THR A 204 -23.58 -3.99 20.45
CA THR A 204 -22.63 -2.96 20.03
C THR A 204 -21.24 -3.58 19.98
N LEU A 205 -20.60 -3.55 18.81
CA LEU A 205 -19.20 -3.91 18.70
C LEU A 205 -18.37 -2.66 18.46
N SER A 206 -17.56 -2.33 19.44
CA SER A 206 -16.61 -1.22 19.35
C SER A 206 -15.43 -1.47 20.28
N PHE A 207 -14.24 -1.06 19.89
CA PHE A 207 -13.06 -1.11 20.74
C PHE A 207 -11.97 -0.15 20.23
N GLU A 208 -11.10 0.25 21.11
CA GLU A 208 -9.80 0.77 20.79
C GLU A 208 -8.78 -0.36 20.83
N LYS A 209 -7.79 -0.26 19.96
CA LYS A 209 -6.71 -1.25 19.85
C LYS A 209 -5.37 -0.54 19.89
N LEU A 210 -4.50 -1.02 20.77
CA LEU A 210 -3.07 -0.69 20.75
C LEU A 210 -2.29 -1.87 20.22
N SER A 211 -1.47 -1.66 19.19
CA SER A 211 -0.64 -2.71 18.60
C SER A 211 0.76 -2.23 18.30
N ALA A 212 1.70 -3.18 18.26
CA ALA A 212 3.06 -2.96 17.82
C ALA A 212 3.47 -4.08 16.87
N ILE A 213 3.94 -3.71 15.67
CA ILE A 213 4.39 -4.66 14.64
C ILE A 213 5.75 -4.20 14.14
N TRP A 214 6.73 -5.08 14.27
CA TRP A 214 8.05 -4.91 13.67
C TRP A 214 8.10 -5.63 12.32
N SER A 215 8.88 -5.13 11.38
CA SER A 215 9.16 -5.83 10.13
C SER A 215 10.59 -5.66 9.65
N HIS A 216 11.09 -6.70 8.98
CA HIS A 216 12.39 -6.71 8.31
C HIS A 216 12.21 -6.97 6.82
N GLN A 217 12.87 -6.12 6.00
CA GLN A 217 12.78 -6.15 4.55
C GLN A 217 14.08 -6.66 3.93
N TRP A 218 14.03 -7.79 3.25
CA TRP A 218 15.05 -8.23 2.28
C TRP A 218 14.70 -7.74 0.87
N PRO A 219 15.55 -7.91 -0.13
CA PRO A 219 15.26 -7.41 -1.49
C PRO A 219 13.91 -7.88 -2.07
N ARG A 220 13.52 -9.13 -1.79
CA ARG A 220 12.27 -9.72 -2.29
C ARG A 220 11.29 -10.15 -1.22
N TRP A 221 11.74 -10.31 0.01
CA TRP A 221 10.97 -10.82 1.12
C TRP A 221 10.78 -9.78 2.20
N ARG A 222 9.67 -9.84 2.89
CA ARG A 222 9.44 -9.09 4.13
C ARG A 222 8.80 -10.01 5.14
N LEU A 223 9.44 -10.13 6.30
CA LEU A 223 8.87 -10.77 7.48
C LEU A 223 8.35 -9.68 8.42
N TYR A 224 7.23 -9.93 9.07
CA TYR A 224 6.75 -9.07 10.13
C TYR A 224 6.15 -9.89 11.27
N GLY A 225 6.18 -9.30 12.47
CA GLY A 225 5.62 -9.92 13.66
C GLY A 225 5.38 -8.91 14.76
N GLY A 226 4.40 -9.21 15.59
CA GLY A 226 4.03 -8.38 16.71
C GLY A 226 2.72 -8.83 17.32
N GLY A 227 1.96 -7.88 17.84
CA GLY A 227 0.67 -8.17 18.44
C GLY A 227 0.00 -6.91 18.96
N GLY A 228 -1.08 -7.09 19.67
CA GLY A 228 -1.82 -5.98 20.23
C GLY A 228 -2.80 -6.40 21.29
N PHE A 229 -3.46 -5.40 21.80
CA PHE A 229 -4.36 -5.53 22.92
C PHE A 229 -5.58 -4.62 22.71
N LEU A 230 -6.80 -5.17 22.89
CA LEU A 230 -8.03 -4.38 22.84
C LEU A 230 -8.19 -3.60 24.15
N LEU A 231 -8.34 -2.29 23.99
CA LEU A 231 -8.70 -1.38 25.06
C LEU A 231 -10.21 -1.14 25.00
N TRP A 232 -10.84 -0.95 26.15
CA TRP A 232 -12.26 -0.60 26.28
C TRP A 232 -13.22 -1.32 25.30
N PRO A 233 -13.18 -2.67 25.21
CA PRO A 233 -14.03 -3.38 24.27
C PRO A 233 -15.51 -3.33 24.70
N ALA A 234 -16.38 -3.18 23.72
CA ALA A 234 -17.81 -3.43 23.80
C ALA A 234 -18.16 -4.55 22.81
N PRO A 235 -18.69 -5.72 23.24
CA PRO A 235 -19.01 -6.06 24.64
C PRO A 235 -17.75 -6.33 25.47
N LYS A 236 -17.84 -6.14 26.78
CA LYS A 236 -16.74 -6.34 27.75
C LYS A 236 -16.22 -7.78 27.80
N SER A 237 -16.99 -8.74 27.29
CA SER A 237 -16.62 -10.16 27.17
C SER A 237 -15.57 -10.46 26.11
N LEU A 238 -15.27 -9.52 25.20
CA LEU A 238 -14.21 -9.69 24.23
C LEU A 238 -12.85 -9.88 24.92
N LYS A 239 -12.19 -10.96 24.61
CA LYS A 239 -10.80 -11.20 25.04
C LYS A 239 -9.87 -10.28 24.27
N ARG A 240 -8.85 -9.79 24.95
CA ARG A 240 -8.12 -8.61 24.53
C ARG A 240 -6.85 -8.88 23.71
N PRO A 241 -5.96 -9.84 24.06
CA PRO A 241 -4.68 -9.99 23.40
C PRO A 241 -4.76 -10.79 22.09
N TYR A 242 -3.88 -10.43 21.16
CA TYR A 242 -3.63 -11.16 19.93
C TYR A 242 -2.17 -11.06 19.52
N VAL A 243 -1.72 -12.04 18.73
CA VAL A 243 -0.43 -12.06 18.04
C VAL A 243 -0.68 -11.95 16.53
N HIS A 244 0.22 -11.26 15.84
CA HIS A 244 0.12 -10.99 14.41
C HIS A 244 1.48 -11.22 13.75
N THR A 245 1.53 -12.11 12.77
CA THR A 245 2.75 -12.44 12.02
C THR A 245 2.45 -12.56 10.54
N GLY A 246 3.45 -12.43 9.70
CA GLY A 246 3.25 -12.66 8.28
C GLY A 246 4.52 -12.54 7.46
N LEU A 247 4.41 -12.99 6.22
CA LEU A 247 5.48 -13.03 5.24
C LEU A 247 4.98 -12.49 3.91
N GLU A 248 5.75 -11.62 3.28
CA GLU A 248 5.43 -11.08 1.95
C GLU A 248 6.56 -11.37 0.97
N TYR A 249 6.19 -11.62 -0.27
CA TYR A 249 7.10 -11.77 -1.40
C TYR A 249 6.78 -10.75 -2.49
N ARG A 250 7.82 -10.15 -3.06
CA ARG A 250 7.73 -9.28 -4.22
C ARG A 250 8.75 -9.74 -5.27
N GLY A 251 8.23 -10.31 -6.35
CA GLY A 251 9.02 -10.81 -7.47
C GLY A 251 9.76 -9.73 -8.25
N PRO A 252 10.60 -10.12 -9.20
CA PRO A 252 11.19 -9.19 -10.15
C PRO A 252 10.11 -8.49 -10.97
N ARG A 253 10.46 -7.36 -11.59
CA ARG A 253 9.58 -6.69 -12.55
C ARG A 253 9.47 -7.53 -13.83
N ILE A 254 8.26 -7.68 -14.33
CA ILE A 254 7.88 -8.37 -15.57
C ILE A 254 7.11 -7.40 -16.48
N LEU A 255 6.70 -7.83 -17.67
CA LEU A 255 5.96 -7.01 -18.63
C LEU A 255 6.65 -5.65 -18.88
N SER A 256 7.93 -5.69 -19.26
CA SER A 256 8.74 -4.47 -19.50
C SER A 256 8.80 -3.50 -18.31
N GLY A 257 8.69 -4.02 -17.09
CA GLY A 257 8.77 -3.23 -15.85
C GLY A 257 7.44 -2.77 -15.27
N TRP A 258 6.31 -3.01 -15.93
CA TRP A 258 5.00 -2.53 -15.51
C TRP A 258 4.34 -3.38 -14.43
N ALA A 259 4.71 -4.63 -14.28
CA ALA A 259 4.09 -5.54 -13.32
C ALA A 259 5.12 -6.35 -12.55
N ARG A 260 4.71 -6.89 -11.41
CA ARG A 260 5.43 -7.90 -10.64
C ARG A 260 4.47 -8.87 -9.98
N PHE A 261 4.89 -10.11 -9.81
CA PHE A 261 4.19 -11.04 -8.94
C PHE A 261 4.38 -10.63 -7.49
N VAL A 262 3.28 -10.69 -6.71
CA VAL A 262 3.31 -10.45 -5.27
C VAL A 262 2.54 -11.56 -4.56
N ALA A 263 2.98 -11.90 -3.36
CA ALA A 263 2.28 -12.83 -2.48
C ALA A 263 2.46 -12.38 -1.03
N GLY A 264 1.45 -12.63 -0.21
CA GLY A 264 1.49 -12.34 1.22
C GLY A 264 0.72 -13.39 2.00
N LEU A 265 1.31 -13.82 3.10
CA LEU A 265 0.69 -14.64 4.13
C LEU A 265 0.58 -13.79 5.40
N ASP A 266 -0.62 -13.72 5.97
CA ASP A 266 -0.93 -13.03 7.22
C ASP A 266 -1.59 -14.00 8.18
N ILE A 267 -1.13 -14.04 9.42
CA ILE A 267 -1.65 -14.93 10.45
C ILE A 267 -1.92 -14.11 11.70
N LYS A 268 -3.15 -14.14 12.17
CA LYS A 268 -3.56 -13.55 13.46
C LYS A 268 -4.08 -14.65 14.39
N ASN A 269 -3.54 -14.68 15.60
CA ASN A 269 -3.98 -15.57 16.66
C ASN A 269 -4.60 -14.72 17.76
N TRP A 270 -5.92 -14.81 17.93
CA TRP A 270 -6.65 -14.08 18.95
C TRP A 270 -6.91 -14.96 20.17
N SER A 271 -6.77 -14.41 21.34
CA SER A 271 -7.20 -15.12 22.57
C SER A 271 -8.71 -15.38 22.59
N GLN A 272 -9.49 -14.61 21.82
CA GLN A 272 -10.93 -14.75 21.66
C GLN A 272 -11.32 -16.11 21.09
N ASP A 273 -10.56 -16.61 20.09
CA ASP A 273 -10.79 -17.88 19.39
C ASP A 273 -9.89 -19.03 19.89
N GLY A 274 -9.35 -18.90 21.12
CA GLY A 274 -8.47 -19.91 21.71
C GLY A 274 -7.10 -19.96 21.05
N TRP A 275 -6.60 -18.86 20.51
CA TRP A 275 -5.30 -18.74 19.84
C TRP A 275 -5.18 -19.55 18.54
N GLN A 276 -6.31 -19.97 17.96
CA GLN A 276 -6.29 -20.65 16.67
C GLN A 276 -5.81 -19.68 15.58
N PRO A 277 -5.07 -20.17 14.57
CA PRO A 277 -4.62 -19.31 13.48
C PRO A 277 -5.78 -18.87 12.60
N ASN A 278 -5.86 -17.56 12.36
CA ASN A 278 -6.69 -16.96 11.33
C ASN A 278 -5.76 -16.57 10.20
N THR A 279 -5.80 -17.32 9.11
CA THR A 279 -4.81 -17.28 8.04
C THR A 279 -5.40 -16.64 6.79
N SER A 280 -4.74 -15.61 6.28
CA SER A 280 -5.04 -14.96 5.00
C SER A 280 -3.86 -15.12 4.05
N LEU A 281 -4.10 -15.61 2.86
CA LEU A 281 -3.13 -15.67 1.77
C LEU A 281 -3.66 -14.86 0.60
N LYS A 282 -2.87 -13.90 0.12
CA LYS A 282 -3.17 -13.15 -1.10
C LYS A 282 -1.99 -13.23 -2.05
N PHE A 283 -2.25 -13.48 -3.33
CA PHE A 283 -1.21 -13.51 -4.35
C PHE A 283 -1.75 -13.10 -5.71
N GLY A 284 -0.89 -12.55 -6.56
CA GLY A 284 -1.28 -12.09 -7.88
C GLY A 284 -0.30 -11.10 -8.48
N LEU A 285 -0.81 -10.13 -9.22
CA LEU A 285 -0.03 -9.14 -9.94
C LEU A 285 -0.22 -7.75 -9.33
N ALA A 286 0.90 -7.06 -9.15
CA ALA A 286 0.93 -5.64 -8.82
C ALA A 286 1.44 -4.86 -10.03
N TYR A 287 0.64 -3.91 -10.50
CA TYR A 287 0.96 -2.99 -11.57
C TYR A 287 1.36 -1.65 -10.97
N ALA A 288 2.46 -1.10 -11.41
CA ALA A 288 2.96 0.18 -10.94
C ALA A 288 3.41 1.01 -12.13
N GLY A 289 3.05 2.28 -12.13
CA GLY A 289 3.59 3.27 -13.05
C GLY A 289 5.09 3.49 -12.83
N PRO A 290 5.72 4.33 -13.64
CA PRO A 290 7.13 4.69 -13.50
C PRO A 290 7.44 5.43 -12.19
N ASP A 291 6.45 6.10 -11.58
CA ASP A 291 6.59 6.76 -10.29
C ASP A 291 6.42 5.76 -9.13
N PRO A 292 7.48 5.50 -8.34
CA PRO A 292 7.42 4.58 -7.21
C PRO A 292 6.48 5.04 -6.08
N ALA A 293 6.23 6.34 -5.97
CA ALA A 293 5.29 6.95 -5.02
C ALA A 293 3.90 7.18 -5.63
N GLY A 294 3.69 6.70 -6.86
CA GLY A 294 2.43 6.82 -7.58
C GLY A 294 1.44 5.73 -7.19
N ARG A 295 0.30 5.78 -7.85
CA ARG A 295 -0.80 4.82 -7.64
C ARG A 295 -0.41 3.42 -8.11
N HIS A 296 -0.78 2.41 -7.35
CA HIS A 296 -0.52 1.01 -7.65
C HIS A 296 -1.83 0.24 -7.71
N LEU A 297 -2.04 -0.49 -8.81
CA LEU A 297 -3.15 -1.40 -8.97
C LEU A 297 -2.67 -2.83 -8.71
N ARG A 298 -3.42 -3.59 -7.91
CA ARG A 298 -3.15 -5.02 -7.67
C ARG A 298 -4.38 -5.83 -8.01
N ILE A 299 -4.20 -6.95 -8.69
CA ILE A 299 -5.23 -7.97 -8.91
C ILE A 299 -4.76 -9.22 -8.17
N LEU A 300 -5.50 -9.63 -7.16
CA LEU A 300 -5.09 -10.66 -6.22
C LEU A 300 -6.15 -11.75 -6.11
N VAL A 301 -5.70 -12.99 -6.09
CA VAL A 301 -6.46 -14.12 -5.56
C VAL A 301 -6.35 -14.07 -4.04
N GLU A 302 -7.44 -14.34 -3.35
CA GLU A 302 -7.56 -14.29 -1.90
C GLU A 302 -8.01 -15.65 -1.38
N LEU A 303 -7.32 -16.15 -0.37
CA LEU A 303 -7.69 -17.35 0.38
C LEU A 303 -7.71 -16.99 1.87
N TYR A 304 -8.71 -17.47 2.57
CA TYR A 304 -8.83 -17.26 4.01
C TYR A 304 -9.34 -18.52 4.71
N ASP A 305 -8.78 -18.82 5.87
CA ASP A 305 -9.29 -19.83 6.82
C ASP A 305 -9.14 -19.28 8.24
N GLY A 306 -10.25 -19.08 8.93
CA GLY A 306 -10.19 -18.57 10.30
C GLY A 306 -11.54 -18.10 10.83
N GLN A 307 -11.50 -17.53 12.02
CA GLN A 307 -12.62 -16.77 12.55
C GLN A 307 -12.87 -15.55 11.66
N THR A 308 -14.13 -15.19 11.46
CA THR A 308 -14.46 -14.05 10.60
C THR A 308 -13.70 -12.78 11.02
N PRO A 309 -13.08 -12.06 10.09
CA PRO A 309 -12.45 -10.77 10.39
C PRO A 309 -13.46 -9.63 10.53
N ASN A 310 -14.76 -9.90 10.30
CA ASN A 310 -15.82 -8.88 10.32
C ASN A 310 -16.41 -8.78 11.71
N GLY A 311 -16.42 -7.56 12.26
CA GLY A 311 -16.58 -7.31 13.66
C GLY A 311 -17.84 -7.91 14.31
N HIS A 312 -19.03 -7.70 13.75
CA HIS A 312 -20.25 -8.22 14.32
C HIS A 312 -20.34 -9.76 14.38
N PHE A 313 -19.52 -10.45 13.58
CA PHE A 313 -19.52 -11.91 13.53
C PHE A 313 -18.38 -12.55 14.33
N VAL A 314 -17.73 -11.79 15.22
CA VAL A 314 -16.57 -12.24 16.01
C VAL A 314 -16.86 -13.44 16.92
N TYR A 315 -18.12 -13.70 17.28
CA TYR A 315 -18.57 -14.88 18.05
C TYR A 315 -19.18 -15.98 17.20
N GLU A 316 -19.27 -15.74 15.90
CA GLU A 316 -19.89 -16.64 14.95
C GLU A 316 -18.93 -17.79 14.54
N TYR A 317 -19.12 -18.29 13.36
CA TYR A 317 -18.41 -19.46 12.87
C TYR A 317 -17.02 -19.15 12.29
N ARG A 318 -16.15 -20.12 12.36
CA ARG A 318 -15.00 -20.14 11.46
C ARG A 318 -15.47 -20.25 10.02
N MET A 319 -14.79 -19.56 9.15
CA MET A 319 -15.11 -19.53 7.73
C MET A 319 -13.87 -19.77 6.87
N ARG A 320 -14.12 -20.24 5.66
CA ARG A 320 -13.13 -20.24 4.58
C ARG A 320 -13.69 -19.44 3.43
N TYR A 321 -12.83 -18.75 2.73
CA TYR A 321 -13.21 -18.19 1.46
C TYR A 321 -12.09 -18.25 0.44
N ILE A 322 -12.52 -18.33 -0.84
CA ILE A 322 -11.71 -18.03 -2.00
C ILE A 322 -12.32 -16.82 -2.70
N GLY A 323 -11.49 -15.93 -3.20
CA GLY A 323 -11.95 -14.74 -3.89
C GLY A 323 -10.91 -14.18 -4.85
N ILE A 324 -11.37 -13.21 -5.64
CA ILE A 324 -10.51 -12.38 -6.48
C ILE A 324 -10.86 -10.92 -6.22
N GLY A 325 -9.82 -10.10 -6.03
CA GLY A 325 -10.01 -8.69 -5.71
C GLY A 325 -9.07 -7.79 -6.49
N THR A 326 -9.56 -6.58 -6.74
CA THR A 326 -8.80 -5.47 -7.30
C THR A 326 -8.56 -4.44 -6.19
N TYR A 327 -7.30 -4.07 -6.00
CA TYR A 327 -6.83 -3.18 -4.95
C TYR A 327 -6.13 -1.97 -5.54
N LEU A 328 -6.40 -0.79 -5.01
CA LEU A 328 -5.77 0.46 -5.43
C LEU A 328 -5.08 1.12 -4.23
N ASP A 329 -3.78 1.33 -4.33
CA ASP A 329 -2.96 2.08 -3.38
C ASP A 329 -2.67 3.50 -3.94
N PHE A 330 -2.64 4.50 -3.06
CA PHE A 330 -2.37 5.91 -3.40
C PHE A 330 -1.06 6.39 -2.80
#